data_8ccad49ccc9f4d492430d764b8c460e8
#
_entry.id   8ccad49ccc9f4d492430d764b8c460e8
#
_cell.length_a   1.000
_cell.length_b   1.000
_cell.length_c   1.000
_cell.angle_alpha   90.00
_cell.angle_beta   90.00
_cell.angle_gamma   90.00
#
_symmetry.space_group_name_H-M   'P 1'
#
loop_
_entity.id
_entity.type
_entity.pdbx_description
1 polymer ?
#
loop_
_entity_poly.entity_id
_entity_poly.type
_entity_poly.pdbx_seq_one_letter_code
_entity_poly.pdbx_strand_id
1 'polypeptide(L)'
;VYKRQPHGGGGPGSGPVGCKKILASFLPAPVFGKKPEGYDEALSIGKVKCFYGNFLVALRAAVYIDTLGAEGIKDAAQKAVLNANYLMEGLKEFYPVAYDRVCMHEFVLTLENLKHEKGVSAMDVAKAMLDYGIHPPTMYFPLIVHEDLMFEPTETETKETLDEAIRVLGEIRQIAE
;
A
#
# COMPACT_ATOMS: atom_id res chain seq x y z
N VAL A 1 3.10 1.14 -14.38
CA VAL A 1 2.85 2.29 -13.55
C VAL A 1 1.62 2.12 -12.67
N TYR A 2 0.56 1.51 -13.15
CA TYR A 2 -0.72 1.41 -12.43
C TYR A 2 -0.88 0.16 -11.57
N LYS A 3 0.20 -0.49 -11.17
CA LYS A 3 0.12 -1.85 -10.60
C LYS A 3 0.34 -1.93 -9.10
N ARG A 4 0.67 -0.81 -8.46
CA ARG A 4 0.87 -0.75 -7.02
C ARG A 4 -0.20 0.11 -6.38
N GLN A 5 -1.33 -0.49 -6.20
CA GLN A 5 -2.34 -0.02 -5.26
C GLN A 5 -1.88 -0.34 -3.85
N PRO A 6 -2.30 0.39 -2.82
CA PRO A 6 -2.10 -0.04 -1.45
C PRO A 6 -2.47 -1.51 -1.27
N HIS A 7 -1.59 -2.28 -0.64
CA HIS A 7 -1.76 -3.72 -0.44
C HIS A 7 -1.97 -4.54 -1.72
N GLY A 8 -1.38 -4.07 -2.85
CA GLY A 8 -1.38 -4.80 -4.12
C GLY A 8 -2.71 -4.81 -4.88
N GLY A 9 -3.68 -3.98 -4.49
CA GLY A 9 -5.00 -3.91 -5.14
C GLY A 9 -5.80 -5.21 -5.06
N GLY A 10 -5.56 -6.05 -4.06
CA GLY A 10 -6.24 -7.32 -3.87
C GLY A 10 -5.72 -8.49 -4.70
N GLY A 11 -4.57 -8.36 -5.35
CA GLY A 11 -3.91 -9.43 -6.10
C GLY A 11 -3.30 -10.52 -5.20
N PRO A 12 -2.83 -11.64 -5.79
CA PRO A 12 -2.22 -12.72 -5.04
C PRO A 12 -0.93 -12.26 -4.36
N GLY A 13 -0.78 -12.60 -3.08
CA GLY A 13 0.37 -12.28 -2.27
C GLY A 13 1.20 -13.51 -1.90
N SER A 14 2.43 -13.29 -1.47
CA SER A 14 3.29 -14.26 -0.83
C SER A 14 4.35 -13.52 -0.05
N GLY A 15 4.74 -14.06 1.10
CA GLY A 15 5.76 -13.44 1.93
C GLY A 15 6.36 -14.43 2.92
N PRO A 16 7.59 -14.17 3.38
CA PRO A 16 8.24 -14.99 4.40
C PRO A 16 7.57 -14.78 5.76
N VAL A 17 7.50 -15.85 6.54
CA VAL A 17 7.05 -15.80 7.94
C VAL A 17 8.21 -16.21 8.84
N GLY A 18 8.60 -15.31 9.74
CA GLY A 18 9.60 -15.57 10.76
C GLY A 18 8.97 -15.60 12.15
N CYS A 19 9.52 -16.42 13.06
CA CYS A 19 9.07 -16.45 14.43
C CYS A 19 10.24 -16.57 15.41
N LYS A 20 10.01 -16.22 16.68
CA LYS A 20 10.95 -16.50 17.76
C LYS A 20 11.04 -18.01 18.00
N LYS A 21 12.20 -18.49 18.49
CA LYS A 21 12.47 -19.90 18.77
C LYS A 21 11.37 -20.57 19.62
N ILE A 22 10.80 -19.88 20.59
CA ILE A 22 9.71 -20.39 21.44
C ILE A 22 8.46 -20.82 20.66
N LEU A 23 8.25 -20.28 19.45
CA LEU A 23 7.12 -20.60 18.58
C LEU A 23 7.50 -21.58 17.47
N ALA A 24 8.76 -22.01 17.36
CA ALA A 24 9.25 -22.84 16.27
C ALA A 24 8.52 -24.21 16.20
N SER A 25 8.17 -24.80 17.35
CA SER A 25 7.45 -26.07 17.43
C SER A 25 6.02 -25.99 16.85
N PHE A 26 5.44 -24.81 16.75
CA PHE A 26 4.08 -24.59 16.23
C PHE A 26 4.05 -24.25 14.73
N LEU A 27 5.18 -24.17 14.07
CA LEU A 27 5.24 -23.88 12.64
C LEU A 27 4.48 -24.96 11.84
N PRO A 28 3.93 -24.61 10.66
CA PRO A 28 3.18 -25.54 9.82
C PRO A 28 3.98 -26.80 9.45
N ALA A 29 3.30 -27.91 9.26
CA ALA A 29 3.85 -29.18 8.76
C ALA A 29 3.29 -29.48 7.35
N PRO A 30 4.04 -30.20 6.49
CA PRO A 30 5.45 -30.62 6.66
C PRO A 30 6.43 -29.48 6.40
N VAL A 31 7.58 -29.52 7.07
CA VAL A 31 8.74 -28.66 6.75
C VAL A 31 9.61 -29.37 5.72
N PHE A 32 9.91 -28.70 4.61
CA PHE A 32 10.80 -29.19 3.57
C PHE A 32 12.20 -28.60 3.77
N GLY A 33 13.23 -29.43 3.56
CA GLY A 33 14.60 -29.06 3.78
C GLY A 33 15.00 -29.13 5.27
N LYS A 34 15.86 -28.20 5.70
CA LYS A 34 16.37 -28.17 7.08
C LYS A 34 15.29 -27.68 8.04
N LYS A 35 14.92 -28.54 8.99
CA LYS A 35 13.95 -28.16 10.04
C LYS A 35 14.56 -27.05 10.93
N PRO A 36 13.77 -26.04 11.30
CA PRO A 36 14.20 -25.03 12.26
C PRO A 36 14.57 -25.64 13.61
N GLU A 37 15.49 -25.03 14.33
CA GLU A 37 15.83 -25.43 15.67
C GLU A 37 14.62 -25.27 16.61
N GLY A 38 14.29 -26.33 17.33
CA GLY A 38 13.12 -26.37 18.21
C GLY A 38 11.81 -26.73 17.51
N TYR A 39 11.83 -27.08 16.21
CA TYR A 39 10.64 -27.57 15.52
C TYR A 39 10.25 -28.97 16.01
N ASP A 40 9.01 -29.14 16.37
CA ASP A 40 8.39 -30.41 16.75
C ASP A 40 7.11 -30.62 15.94
N GLU A 41 7.10 -31.60 15.09
CA GLU A 41 5.96 -31.90 14.20
C GLU A 41 4.70 -32.29 14.98
N ALA A 42 4.85 -32.88 16.18
CA ALA A 42 3.73 -33.26 17.02
C ALA A 42 2.98 -32.03 17.61
N LEU A 43 3.67 -30.89 17.74
CA LEU A 43 3.13 -29.63 18.24
C LEU A 43 2.74 -28.67 17.11
N SER A 44 3.01 -29.04 15.85
CA SER A 44 2.71 -28.20 14.70
C SER A 44 1.22 -27.85 14.61
N ILE A 45 0.92 -26.64 14.13
CA ILE A 45 -0.47 -26.25 13.77
C ILE A 45 -1.03 -27.05 12.58
N GLY A 46 -0.25 -27.96 12.01
CA GLY A 46 -0.64 -28.80 10.88
C GLY A 46 -0.41 -28.14 9.52
N LYS A 47 -1.04 -28.69 8.51
CA LYS A 47 -0.87 -28.26 7.13
C LYS A 47 -1.65 -26.98 6.84
N VAL A 48 -0.96 -25.92 6.46
CA VAL A 48 -1.57 -24.71 5.90
C VAL A 48 -1.76 -24.92 4.39
N LYS A 49 -2.99 -24.72 3.90
CA LYS A 49 -3.37 -25.03 2.51
C LYS A 49 -3.01 -23.93 1.52
N CYS A 50 -1.80 -23.47 1.53
CA CYS A 50 -1.29 -22.48 0.56
C CYS A 50 -0.18 -23.05 -0.34
N PHE A 51 -0.09 -24.36 -0.45
CA PHE A 51 1.02 -25.08 -1.07
C PHE A 51 2.34 -24.66 -0.42
N TYR A 52 3.18 -23.89 -1.05
CA TYR A 52 4.41 -23.30 -0.50
C TYR A 52 4.46 -21.79 -0.77
N GLY A 53 3.30 -21.17 -0.74
CA GLY A 53 3.10 -19.80 -1.16
C GLY A 53 2.89 -19.68 -2.68
N ASN A 54 2.86 -18.46 -3.17
CA ASN A 54 2.73 -18.18 -4.59
C ASN A 54 4.12 -18.05 -5.22
N PHE A 55 4.56 -19.10 -5.91
CA PHE A 55 5.91 -19.18 -6.49
C PHE A 55 6.23 -18.00 -7.43
N LEU A 56 5.30 -17.63 -8.31
CA LEU A 56 5.55 -16.53 -9.26
C LEU A 56 5.67 -15.17 -8.56
N VAL A 57 4.93 -14.95 -7.47
CA VAL A 57 5.07 -13.74 -6.66
C VAL A 57 6.42 -13.72 -5.96
N ALA A 58 6.83 -14.84 -5.38
CA ALA A 58 8.15 -14.96 -4.74
C ALA A 58 9.29 -14.78 -5.76
N LEU A 59 9.17 -15.35 -6.97
CA LEU A 59 10.14 -15.18 -8.05
C LEU A 59 10.24 -13.72 -8.50
N ARG A 60 9.12 -13.01 -8.66
CA ARG A 60 9.12 -11.57 -8.98
C ARG A 60 9.83 -10.76 -7.90
N ALA A 61 9.57 -11.06 -6.63
CA ALA A 61 10.26 -10.40 -5.53
C ALA A 61 11.77 -10.68 -5.55
N ALA A 62 12.18 -11.91 -5.80
CA ALA A 62 13.58 -12.27 -5.91
C ALA A 62 14.29 -11.52 -7.05
N VAL A 63 13.69 -11.47 -8.24
CA VAL A 63 14.23 -10.71 -9.39
C VAL A 63 14.32 -9.22 -9.08
N TYR A 64 13.30 -8.65 -8.45
CA TYR A 64 13.29 -7.24 -8.04
C TYR A 64 14.45 -6.93 -7.06
N ILE A 65 14.60 -7.76 -6.04
CA ILE A 65 15.64 -7.60 -5.03
C ILE A 65 17.03 -7.75 -5.66
N ASP A 66 17.23 -8.76 -6.50
CA ASP A 66 18.49 -9.01 -7.17
C ASP A 66 18.87 -7.88 -8.15
N THR A 67 17.88 -7.34 -8.86
CA THR A 67 18.08 -6.21 -9.78
C THR A 67 18.47 -4.92 -9.08
N LEU A 68 17.85 -4.60 -7.95
CA LEU A 68 18.12 -3.37 -7.22
C LEU A 68 19.32 -3.46 -6.27
N GLY A 69 19.58 -4.64 -5.74
CA GLY A 69 20.57 -4.82 -4.69
C GLY A 69 20.24 -4.07 -3.40
N ALA A 70 21.13 -4.12 -2.43
CA ALA A 70 20.90 -3.54 -1.11
C ALA A 70 20.70 -2.01 -1.16
N GLU A 71 21.52 -1.32 -1.93
CA GLU A 71 21.43 0.14 -2.04
C GLU A 71 20.17 0.58 -2.81
N GLY A 72 19.82 -0.11 -3.89
CA GLY A 72 18.62 0.21 -4.64
C GLY A 72 17.33 -0.04 -3.87
N ILE A 73 17.25 -1.09 -3.04
CA ILE A 73 16.10 -1.34 -2.15
C ILE A 73 15.97 -0.23 -1.10
N LYS A 74 17.10 0.21 -0.53
CA LYS A 74 17.09 1.33 0.42
C LYS A 74 16.64 2.63 -0.24
N ASP A 75 17.17 2.93 -1.42
CA ASP A 75 16.81 4.13 -2.19
C ASP A 75 15.31 4.12 -2.58
N ALA A 76 14.79 2.97 -3.04
CA ALA A 76 13.38 2.79 -3.35
C ALA A 76 12.49 3.07 -2.13
N ALA A 77 12.84 2.54 -0.96
CA ALA A 77 12.09 2.78 0.27
C ALA A 77 12.12 4.26 0.69
N GLN A 78 13.27 4.91 0.62
CA GLN A 78 13.41 6.32 0.96
C GLN A 78 12.61 7.23 0.01
N LYS A 79 12.64 6.94 -1.29
CA LYS A 79 11.87 7.68 -2.30
C LYS A 79 10.37 7.48 -2.12
N ALA A 80 9.91 6.28 -1.82
CA ALA A 80 8.49 6.03 -1.54
C ALA A 80 7.99 6.86 -0.35
N VAL A 81 8.77 6.92 0.74
CA VAL A 81 8.46 7.74 1.91
C VAL A 81 8.46 9.24 1.56
N LEU A 82 9.46 9.71 0.82
CA LEU A 82 9.54 11.11 0.39
C LEU A 82 8.33 11.48 -0.47
N ASN A 83 8.02 10.67 -1.48
CA ASN A 83 6.90 10.91 -2.40
C ASN A 83 5.55 10.95 -1.67
N ALA A 84 5.32 10.02 -0.73
CA ALA A 84 4.09 10.00 0.06
C ALA A 84 3.92 11.27 0.90
N ASN A 85 4.98 11.69 1.61
CA ASN A 85 4.91 12.90 2.41
C ASN A 85 4.80 14.16 1.55
N TYR A 86 5.48 14.22 0.41
CA TYR A 86 5.37 15.34 -0.52
C TYR A 86 3.94 15.50 -1.05
N LEU A 87 3.34 14.41 -1.53
CA LEU A 87 1.97 14.42 -2.03
C LEU A 87 0.97 14.77 -0.92
N MET A 88 1.13 14.19 0.28
CA MET A 88 0.30 14.48 1.44
C MET A 88 0.31 15.97 1.80
N GLU A 89 1.50 16.57 1.90
CA GLU A 89 1.63 17.99 2.24
C GLU A 89 0.98 18.89 1.17
N GLY A 90 1.15 18.56 -0.11
CA GLY A 90 0.52 19.31 -1.20
C GLY A 90 -1.01 19.19 -1.25
N LEU A 91 -1.56 18.09 -0.73
CA LEU A 91 -3.01 17.86 -0.71
C LEU A 91 -3.72 18.40 0.54
N LYS A 92 -3.01 18.71 1.61
CA LYS A 92 -3.59 19.25 2.86
C LYS A 92 -4.36 20.55 2.66
N GLU A 93 -4.00 21.33 1.67
CA GLU A 93 -4.69 22.58 1.33
C GLU A 93 -6.12 22.33 0.82
N PHE A 94 -6.37 21.18 0.21
CA PHE A 94 -7.63 20.84 -0.43
C PHE A 94 -8.47 19.82 0.36
N TYR A 95 -7.82 18.88 1.02
CA TYR A 95 -8.46 17.75 1.70
C TYR A 95 -7.88 17.51 3.09
N PRO A 96 -8.72 17.25 4.10
CA PRO A 96 -8.24 16.86 5.42
C PRO A 96 -7.49 15.53 5.38
N VAL A 97 -6.34 15.47 6.02
CA VAL A 97 -5.59 14.23 6.24
C VAL A 97 -6.10 13.56 7.51
N ALA A 98 -6.45 12.28 7.44
CA ALA A 98 -7.01 11.55 8.58
C ALA A 98 -6.01 11.42 9.74
N TYR A 99 -4.71 11.33 9.43
CA TYR A 99 -3.64 11.24 10.42
C TYR A 99 -2.53 12.23 10.05
N ASP A 100 -2.64 13.46 10.54
CA ASP A 100 -1.69 14.54 10.23
C ASP A 100 -0.37 14.38 10.99
N ARG A 101 0.48 13.53 10.44
CA ARG A 101 1.86 13.27 10.89
C ARG A 101 2.68 12.74 9.71
N VAL A 102 4.01 12.77 9.85
CA VAL A 102 4.90 12.12 8.88
C VAL A 102 4.46 10.67 8.68
N CYS A 103 4.16 10.32 7.45
CA CYS A 103 3.76 8.97 7.05
C CYS A 103 4.96 8.15 6.53
N MET A 104 4.80 6.85 6.41
CA MET A 104 5.74 6.00 5.70
C MET A 104 5.49 6.13 4.19
N HIS A 105 4.98 5.10 3.54
CA HIS A 105 4.80 5.06 2.09
C HIS A 105 3.35 5.35 1.65
N GLU A 106 2.44 5.53 2.58
CA GLU A 106 1.01 5.76 2.31
C GLU A 106 0.39 6.72 3.32
N PHE A 107 -0.66 7.42 2.91
CA PHE A 107 -1.46 8.30 3.76
C PHE A 107 -2.94 8.25 3.36
N VAL A 108 -3.80 8.72 4.24
CA VAL A 108 -5.26 8.66 4.08
C VAL A 108 -5.83 10.07 4.15
N LEU A 109 -6.59 10.44 3.12
CA LEU A 109 -7.45 11.63 3.12
C LEU A 109 -8.86 11.24 3.53
N THR A 110 -9.59 12.14 4.18
CA THR A 110 -11.03 11.97 4.42
C THR A 110 -11.82 13.04 3.68
N LEU A 111 -12.90 12.61 3.05
CA LEU A 111 -13.84 13.46 2.32
C LEU A 111 -15.19 13.56 3.06
N GLU A 112 -15.24 13.14 4.32
CA GLU A 112 -16.46 13.09 5.12
C GLU A 112 -17.19 14.44 5.14
N ASN A 113 -16.44 15.55 5.36
CA ASN A 113 -17.02 16.89 5.33
C ASN A 113 -17.58 17.24 3.95
N LEU A 114 -16.86 16.92 2.87
CA LEU A 114 -17.30 17.17 1.50
C LEU A 114 -18.59 16.39 1.20
N LYS A 115 -18.68 15.16 1.67
CA LYS A 115 -19.88 14.34 1.55
C LYS A 115 -21.07 14.94 2.30
N HIS A 116 -20.87 15.40 3.52
CA HIS A 116 -21.94 16.00 4.34
C HIS A 116 -22.40 17.36 3.79
N GLU A 117 -21.48 18.20 3.36
CA GLU A 117 -21.80 19.57 2.95
C GLU A 117 -22.29 19.68 1.50
N LYS A 118 -21.73 18.87 0.59
CA LYS A 118 -21.95 18.97 -0.87
C LYS A 118 -22.54 17.70 -1.49
N GLY A 119 -22.63 16.61 -0.74
CA GLY A 119 -23.10 15.32 -1.25
C GLY A 119 -22.08 14.57 -2.12
N VAL A 120 -20.85 15.09 -2.25
CA VAL A 120 -19.78 14.50 -3.07
C VAL A 120 -19.02 13.46 -2.26
N SER A 121 -19.04 12.21 -2.71
CA SER A 121 -18.39 11.07 -2.06
C SER A 121 -16.95 10.87 -2.50
N ALA A 122 -16.20 10.03 -1.76
CA ALA A 122 -14.89 9.55 -2.18
C ALA A 122 -14.94 8.86 -3.54
N MET A 123 -16.01 8.13 -3.83
CA MET A 123 -16.25 7.48 -5.13
C MET A 123 -16.38 8.50 -6.27
N ASP A 124 -17.04 9.63 -6.04
CA ASP A 124 -17.23 10.67 -7.06
C ASP A 124 -15.89 11.32 -7.39
N VAL A 125 -15.09 11.65 -6.38
CA VAL A 125 -13.72 12.17 -6.58
C VAL A 125 -12.83 11.14 -7.30
N ALA A 126 -12.88 9.89 -6.89
CA ALA A 126 -12.11 8.82 -7.54
C ALA A 126 -12.49 8.64 -9.03
N LYS A 127 -13.78 8.75 -9.36
CA LYS A 127 -14.23 8.72 -10.76
C LYS A 127 -13.78 9.94 -11.55
N ALA A 128 -13.84 11.13 -10.95
CA ALA A 128 -13.34 12.34 -11.57
C ALA A 128 -11.84 12.26 -11.90
N MET A 129 -11.03 11.62 -11.05
CA MET A 129 -9.61 11.39 -11.32
C MET A 129 -9.36 10.60 -12.62
N LEU A 130 -10.27 9.68 -12.99
CA LEU A 130 -10.16 8.92 -14.24
C LEU A 130 -10.29 9.82 -15.48
N ASP A 131 -11.11 10.88 -15.41
CA ASP A 131 -11.28 11.83 -16.51
C ASP A 131 -9.99 12.62 -16.79
N TYR A 132 -9.13 12.75 -15.77
CA TYR A 132 -7.80 13.36 -15.88
C TYR A 132 -6.69 12.32 -16.15
N GLY A 133 -7.04 11.06 -16.38
CA GLY A 133 -6.08 9.97 -16.64
C GLY A 133 -5.29 9.51 -15.41
N ILE A 134 -5.71 9.89 -14.21
CA ILE A 134 -5.10 9.45 -12.95
C ILE A 134 -5.84 8.21 -12.45
N HIS A 135 -5.09 7.17 -12.15
CA HIS A 135 -5.68 5.96 -11.56
C HIS A 135 -6.10 6.26 -10.11
N PRO A 136 -7.38 6.02 -9.75
CA PRO A 136 -7.86 6.35 -8.42
C PRO A 136 -7.19 5.49 -7.36
N PRO A 137 -6.97 6.06 -6.15
CA PRO A 137 -6.43 5.34 -5.02
C PRO A 137 -7.45 4.34 -4.44
N THR A 138 -7.02 3.55 -3.46
CA THR A 138 -7.93 2.71 -2.69
C THR A 138 -8.94 3.58 -1.93
N MET A 139 -10.20 3.17 -1.98
CA MET A 139 -11.32 3.88 -1.33
C MET A 139 -11.91 3.02 -0.22
N TYR A 140 -12.50 3.70 0.78
CA TYR A 140 -13.22 3.05 1.88
C TYR A 140 -12.37 2.06 2.68
N PHE A 141 -11.07 2.34 2.76
CA PHE A 141 -10.12 1.59 3.55
C PHE A 141 -8.97 2.49 4.05
N PRO A 142 -8.71 2.55 5.39
CA PRO A 142 -9.21 1.68 6.46
C PRO A 142 -10.66 1.99 6.87
N LEU A 143 -11.43 0.96 7.22
CA LEU A 143 -12.86 1.07 7.55
C LEU A 143 -13.21 2.02 8.71
N ILE A 144 -12.22 2.44 9.50
CA ILE A 144 -12.37 3.39 10.61
C ILE A 144 -12.34 4.85 10.17
N VAL A 145 -12.01 5.12 8.90
CA VAL A 145 -12.05 6.46 8.30
C VAL A 145 -13.19 6.49 7.28
N HIS A 146 -14.11 7.44 7.45
CA HIS A 146 -15.26 7.57 6.55
C HIS A 146 -14.89 8.36 5.30
N GLU A 147 -15.47 7.97 4.16
CA GLU A 147 -15.27 8.61 2.85
C GLU A 147 -13.79 8.87 2.58
N ASP A 148 -12.98 7.81 2.67
CA ASP A 148 -11.54 7.95 2.58
C ASP A 148 -10.98 7.58 1.20
N LEU A 149 -9.83 8.19 0.92
CA LEU A 149 -8.93 7.87 -0.18
C LEU A 149 -7.53 7.59 0.39
N MET A 150 -7.02 6.40 0.15
CA MET A 150 -5.67 6.00 0.58
C MET A 150 -4.70 6.07 -0.58
N PHE A 151 -3.72 6.97 -0.48
CA PHE A 151 -2.69 7.19 -1.50
C PHE A 151 -1.38 6.49 -1.17
N GLU A 152 -0.81 5.83 -2.16
CA GLU A 152 0.51 5.21 -2.12
C GLU A 152 1.29 5.57 -3.39
N PRO A 153 1.90 6.77 -3.47
CA PRO A 153 2.81 7.09 -4.54
C PRO A 153 4.08 6.26 -4.39
N THR A 154 4.46 5.54 -5.44
CA THR A 154 5.62 4.67 -5.40
C THR A 154 6.92 5.42 -5.63
N GLU A 155 8.05 4.73 -5.45
CA GLU A 155 9.39 5.25 -5.75
C GLU A 155 9.60 5.61 -7.22
N THR A 156 8.73 5.14 -8.10
CA THR A 156 8.81 5.39 -9.55
C THR A 156 8.11 6.67 -9.98
N GLU A 157 7.33 7.29 -9.09
CA GLU A 157 6.68 8.56 -9.41
C GLU A 157 7.68 9.71 -9.39
N THR A 158 7.62 10.56 -10.42
CA THR A 158 8.46 11.76 -10.51
C THR A 158 7.80 12.92 -9.77
N LYS A 159 8.59 13.97 -9.49
CA LYS A 159 8.03 15.20 -8.89
C LYS A 159 6.93 15.81 -9.76
N GLU A 160 7.11 15.79 -11.08
CA GLU A 160 6.13 16.31 -12.05
C GLU A 160 4.81 15.55 -12.00
N THR A 161 4.85 14.20 -11.85
CA THR A 161 3.63 13.40 -11.66
C THR A 161 2.92 13.70 -10.35
N LEU A 162 3.68 13.95 -9.28
CA LEU A 162 3.11 14.32 -7.98
C LEU A 162 2.50 15.72 -8.01
N ASP A 163 3.17 16.69 -8.63
CA ASP A 163 2.67 18.05 -8.82
C ASP A 163 1.38 18.05 -9.64
N GLU A 164 1.32 17.24 -10.70
CA GLU A 164 0.12 17.08 -11.52
C GLU A 164 -1.03 16.45 -10.73
N ALA A 165 -0.76 15.47 -9.89
CA ALA A 165 -1.78 14.88 -9.02
C ALA A 165 -2.34 15.90 -8.02
N ILE A 166 -1.48 16.74 -7.43
CA ILE A 166 -1.88 17.83 -6.53
C ILE A 166 -2.78 18.83 -7.29
N ARG A 167 -2.36 19.26 -8.49
CA ARG A 167 -3.12 20.19 -9.34
C ARG A 167 -4.50 19.64 -9.67
N VAL A 168 -4.56 18.40 -10.15
CA VAL A 168 -5.82 17.74 -10.57
C VAL A 168 -6.78 17.57 -9.39
N LEU A 169 -6.28 17.11 -8.24
CA LEU A 169 -7.11 16.95 -7.05
C LEU A 169 -7.60 18.31 -6.51
N GLY A 170 -6.79 19.36 -6.62
CA GLY A 170 -7.21 20.72 -6.33
C GLY A 170 -8.33 21.21 -7.26
N GLU A 171 -8.24 20.95 -8.57
CA GLU A 171 -9.31 21.27 -9.53
C GLU A 171 -10.61 20.50 -9.27
N ILE A 172 -10.50 19.19 -8.98
CA ILE A 172 -11.66 18.36 -8.61
C ILE A 172 -12.33 18.92 -7.35
N ARG A 173 -11.54 19.37 -6.37
CA ARG A 173 -12.08 20.01 -5.16
C ARG A 173 -12.86 21.28 -5.47
N GLN A 174 -12.33 22.15 -6.34
CA GLN A 174 -12.99 23.37 -6.76
C GLN A 174 -14.30 23.12 -7.52
N ILE A 175 -14.33 22.07 -8.36
CA ILE A 175 -15.58 21.66 -9.06
C ILE A 175 -16.64 21.15 -8.08
N ALA A 176 -16.21 20.53 -6.99
CA ALA A 176 -17.09 19.97 -5.96
C ALA A 176 -17.66 21.02 -4.98
N GLU A 177 -17.12 22.23 -4.93
CA GLU A 177 -17.60 23.36 -4.12
C GLU A 177 -18.79 24.10 -4.74
#